data_c6d4eaa7550fedc278fd4e151c0d1274
#
_entry.id   c6d4eaa7550fedc278fd4e151c0d1274
#
_cell.length_a   1.000
_cell.length_b   1.000
_cell.length_c   1.000
_cell.angle_alpha   90.00
_cell.angle_beta   90.00
_cell.angle_gamma   90.00
#
_symmetry.space_group_name_H-M   'P 1'
#
loop_
_entity.id
_entity.type
_entity.pdbx_description
1 polymer ?
#
loop_
_entity_poly.entity_id
_entity_poly.type
_entity_poly.pdbx_seq_one_letter_code
_entity_poly.pdbx_strand_id
1 'polypeptide(L)'
;MANYSTNEFRSGLKVLLDGDPCSILENEFVKPGKGQAFNRVKLRNLKSGRVLEKTFKSGESIEAADVMDVDMQYLYEDGDFWYFMEPSTFEQHQATETAVGDAKQWLKEQDVCVVTLYNGSPLSVTPPNHVELEIMETDPGLRGDTAQGGSKPALLVNGATVKVTLFLDQGDVIKVDTRTGEYQGRAKD
;
A
#
# COMPACT_ATOMS: atom_id res chain seq x y z
N MET A 1 28.17 -2.39 6.60
CA MET A 1 26.73 -2.28 6.62
C MET A 1 26.30 -1.62 7.94
N ALA A 2 25.28 -0.77 7.90
CA ALA A 2 24.79 -0.11 9.10
C ALA A 2 23.98 -1.09 9.95
N ASN A 3 24.17 -1.02 11.27
CA ASN A 3 23.37 -1.77 12.23
C ASN A 3 22.63 -0.79 13.15
N TYR A 4 21.43 -1.19 13.57
CA TYR A 4 20.69 -0.49 14.61
C TYR A 4 20.76 -1.25 15.92
N SER A 5 21.07 -0.52 17.00
CA SER A 5 20.96 -1.06 18.35
C SER A 5 19.52 -1.00 18.85
N THR A 6 19.20 -1.78 19.89
CA THR A 6 17.84 -1.79 20.47
C THR A 6 17.36 -0.43 20.93
N ASN A 7 18.28 0.49 21.27
CA ASN A 7 17.94 1.87 21.65
C ASN A 7 17.41 2.74 20.50
N GLU A 8 17.69 2.33 19.27
CA GLU A 8 17.30 3.05 18.06
C GLU A 8 15.98 2.50 17.46
N PHE A 9 15.46 1.41 18.01
CA PHE A 9 14.24 0.77 17.50
C PHE A 9 13.05 1.70 17.63
N ARG A 10 12.38 1.92 16.52
CA ARG A 10 11.16 2.71 16.42
C ARG A 10 10.29 2.22 15.27
N SER A 11 9.02 2.55 15.32
CA SER A 11 8.08 2.28 14.22
C SER A 11 8.58 2.91 12.90
N GLY A 12 8.48 2.17 11.82
CA GLY A 12 8.93 2.57 10.49
C GLY A 12 10.38 2.24 10.15
N LEU A 13 11.21 1.83 11.13
CA LEU A 13 12.60 1.46 10.89
C LEU A 13 12.68 0.22 10.01
N LYS A 14 13.53 0.27 8.99
CA LYS A 14 13.73 -0.81 8.02
C LYS A 14 14.98 -1.63 8.39
N VAL A 15 14.78 -2.90 8.62
CA VAL A 15 15.80 -3.84 9.12
C VAL A 15 15.80 -5.14 8.34
N LEU A 16 16.93 -5.83 8.34
CA LEU A 16 17.04 -7.19 7.80
C LEU A 16 16.82 -8.22 8.92
N LEU A 17 15.85 -9.07 8.73
CA LEU A 17 15.59 -10.21 9.61
C LEU A 17 15.61 -11.49 8.79
N ASP A 18 16.56 -12.40 9.13
CA ASP A 18 16.76 -13.67 8.41
C ASP A 18 16.93 -13.46 6.89
N GLY A 19 17.59 -12.38 6.49
CA GLY A 19 17.84 -12.03 5.10
C GLY A 19 16.70 -11.30 4.37
N ASP A 20 15.56 -11.11 5.03
CA ASP A 20 14.42 -10.41 4.47
C ASP A 20 14.27 -8.99 5.02
N PRO A 21 13.91 -8.02 4.15
CA PRO A 21 13.61 -6.67 4.59
C PRO A 21 12.31 -6.65 5.40
N CYS A 22 12.37 -6.06 6.59
CA CYS A 22 11.24 -5.91 7.48
C CYS A 22 11.08 -4.46 7.92
N SER A 23 9.86 -4.07 8.25
CA SER A 23 9.56 -2.79 8.90
C SER A 23 9.12 -3.03 10.34
N ILE A 24 9.70 -2.29 11.26
CA ILE A 24 9.26 -2.30 12.65
C ILE A 24 7.89 -1.59 12.72
N LEU A 25 6.89 -2.29 13.26
CA LEU A 25 5.55 -1.74 13.49
C LEU A 25 5.43 -1.17 14.89
N GLU A 26 5.88 -1.94 15.89
CA GLU A 26 5.81 -1.58 17.30
C GLU A 26 7.11 -2.02 17.99
N ASN A 27 7.55 -1.25 18.96
CA ASN A 27 8.67 -1.56 19.83
C ASN A 27 8.28 -1.26 21.28
N GLU A 28 8.31 -2.27 22.13
CA GLU A 28 8.04 -2.17 23.54
C GLU A 28 9.31 -2.50 24.33
N PHE A 29 9.80 -1.55 25.12
CA PHE A 29 10.90 -1.78 26.05
C PHE A 29 10.37 -2.34 27.36
N VAL A 30 10.84 -3.53 27.75
CA VAL A 30 10.44 -4.20 28.98
C VAL A 30 11.63 -4.31 29.92
N LYS A 31 11.46 -3.79 31.12
CA LYS A 31 12.43 -3.91 32.21
C LYS A 31 11.83 -4.73 33.35
N PRO A 32 12.06 -6.05 33.38
CA PRO A 32 11.52 -6.90 34.46
C PRO A 32 12.17 -6.57 35.80
N GLY A 33 11.47 -6.84 36.89
CA GLY A 33 12.00 -6.65 38.23
C GLY A 33 13.20 -7.58 38.55
N LYS A 34 13.24 -8.73 37.90
CA LYS A 34 14.37 -9.67 37.93
C LYS A 34 14.69 -10.09 36.50
N GLY A 35 15.96 -10.00 36.11
CA GLY A 35 16.42 -10.37 34.78
C GLY A 35 16.86 -9.19 33.91
N GLN A 36 17.31 -9.51 32.73
CA GLN A 36 17.81 -8.53 31.76
C GLN A 36 16.66 -7.84 31.03
N ALA A 37 16.80 -6.52 30.82
CA ALA A 37 15.88 -5.77 30.00
C ALA A 37 15.89 -6.26 28.54
N PHE A 38 14.75 -6.15 27.87
CA PHE A 38 14.59 -6.58 26.50
C PHE A 38 13.59 -5.68 25.75
N ASN A 39 13.65 -5.75 24.43
CA ASN A 39 12.68 -5.12 23.54
C ASN A 39 11.81 -6.19 22.90
N ARG A 40 10.50 -6.06 23.01
CA ARG A 40 9.53 -6.85 22.25
C ARG A 40 9.15 -6.07 21.00
N VAL A 41 9.46 -6.62 19.84
CA VAL A 41 9.35 -5.91 18.55
C VAL A 41 8.40 -6.66 17.64
N LYS A 42 7.40 -5.93 17.14
CA LYS A 42 6.50 -6.42 16.09
C LYS A 42 7.00 -5.91 14.75
N LEU A 43 7.22 -6.83 13.82
CA LEU A 43 7.79 -6.53 12.50
C LEU A 43 6.86 -7.05 11.40
N ARG A 44 6.85 -6.35 10.28
CA ARG A 44 6.23 -6.81 9.04
C ARG A 44 7.30 -7.16 8.04
N ASN A 45 7.30 -8.40 7.55
CA ASN A 45 8.12 -8.80 6.41
C ASN A 45 7.59 -8.11 5.15
N LEU A 46 8.42 -7.32 4.48
CA LEU A 46 8.01 -6.52 3.33
C LEU A 46 7.87 -7.32 2.04
N LYS A 47 8.43 -8.53 1.97
CA LYS A 47 8.24 -9.44 0.84
C LYS A 47 6.95 -10.24 0.97
N SER A 48 6.68 -10.81 2.13
CA SER A 48 5.54 -11.70 2.36
C SER A 48 4.31 -11.00 2.94
N GLY A 49 4.46 -9.81 3.50
CA GLY A 49 3.42 -9.09 4.23
C GLY A 49 3.10 -9.63 5.63
N ARG A 50 3.72 -10.75 6.03
CA ARG A 50 3.47 -11.38 7.33
C ARG A 50 3.99 -10.52 8.47
N VAL A 51 3.21 -10.48 9.54
CA VAL A 51 3.59 -9.84 10.79
C VAL A 51 4.11 -10.91 11.75
N LEU A 52 5.25 -10.63 12.36
CA LEU A 52 5.88 -11.49 13.36
C LEU A 52 6.33 -10.67 14.58
N GLU A 53 6.50 -11.33 15.68
CA GLU A 53 7.00 -10.73 16.92
C GLU A 53 8.34 -11.37 17.27
N LYS A 54 9.33 -10.54 17.64
CA LYS A 54 10.65 -10.99 18.06
C LYS A 54 11.10 -10.21 19.28
N THR A 55 11.78 -10.90 20.18
CA THR A 55 12.38 -10.32 21.38
C THR A 55 13.89 -10.15 21.19
N PHE A 56 14.38 -8.95 21.47
CA PHE A 56 15.79 -8.60 21.46
C PHE A 56 16.26 -8.28 22.88
N LYS A 57 17.35 -8.86 23.30
CA LYS A 57 17.97 -8.47 24.57
C LYS A 57 18.55 -7.06 24.45
N SER A 58 18.53 -6.32 25.55
CA SER A 58 19.16 -5.00 25.59
C SER A 58 20.63 -5.09 25.18
N GLY A 59 21.05 -4.26 24.24
CA GLY A 59 22.40 -4.26 23.68
C GLY A 59 22.58 -5.11 22.42
N GLU A 60 21.59 -5.90 22.01
CA GLU A 60 21.60 -6.53 20.69
C GLU A 60 21.46 -5.50 19.57
N SER A 61 21.87 -5.87 18.39
CA SER A 61 21.73 -5.06 17.17
C SER A 61 21.12 -5.87 16.03
N ILE A 62 20.56 -5.17 15.06
CA ILE A 62 20.02 -5.74 13.84
C ILE A 62 20.55 -4.96 12.64
N GLU A 63 20.78 -5.65 11.53
CA GLU A 63 21.27 -5.02 10.31
C GLU A 63 20.19 -4.13 9.68
N ALA A 64 20.58 -2.95 9.20
CA ALA A 64 19.71 -2.05 8.46
C ALA A 64 19.39 -2.63 7.06
N ALA A 65 18.15 -2.48 6.62
CA ALA A 65 17.76 -2.79 5.25
C ALA A 65 17.82 -1.53 4.39
N ASP A 66 18.34 -1.64 3.17
CA ASP A 66 18.30 -0.59 2.16
C ASP A 66 16.92 -0.57 1.50
N VAL A 67 15.97 0.07 2.18
CA VAL A 67 14.59 0.24 1.73
C VAL A 67 14.26 1.72 1.71
N MET A 68 13.80 2.19 0.55
CA MET A 68 13.38 3.58 0.34
C MET A 68 11.98 3.62 -0.27
N ASP A 69 11.14 4.50 0.25
CA ASP A 69 9.88 4.86 -0.39
C ASP A 69 10.09 6.09 -1.26
N VAL A 70 9.78 5.98 -2.54
CA VAL A 70 9.96 7.05 -3.53
C VAL A 70 8.66 7.29 -4.27
N ASP A 71 8.27 8.57 -4.37
CA ASP A 71 7.14 8.97 -5.21
C ASP A 71 7.54 8.85 -6.67
N MET A 72 6.77 8.05 -7.43
CA MET A 72 7.01 7.83 -8.85
C MET A 72 5.71 7.96 -9.63
N GLN A 73 5.82 8.46 -10.85
CA GLN A 73 4.71 8.53 -11.78
C GLN A 73 4.53 7.20 -12.51
N TYR A 74 3.32 6.65 -12.47
CA TYR A 74 2.98 5.48 -13.28
C TYR A 74 2.90 5.86 -14.76
N LEU A 75 3.56 5.07 -15.59
CA LEU A 75 3.62 5.31 -17.04
C LEU A 75 2.68 4.39 -17.81
N TYR A 76 2.95 3.09 -17.80
CA TYR A 76 2.21 2.08 -18.57
C TYR A 76 2.56 0.66 -18.09
N GLU A 77 1.83 -0.31 -18.59
CA GLU A 77 2.16 -1.74 -18.49
C GLU A 77 2.35 -2.33 -19.90
N ASP A 78 3.18 -3.36 -19.99
CA ASP A 78 3.44 -4.07 -21.27
C ASP A 78 2.91 -5.53 -21.25
N GLY A 79 2.20 -5.91 -20.19
CA GLY A 79 1.69 -7.26 -19.95
C GLY A 79 2.55 -8.10 -18.99
N ASP A 80 3.84 -7.81 -18.89
CA ASP A 80 4.78 -8.48 -17.99
C ASP A 80 5.20 -7.59 -16.82
N PHE A 81 5.35 -6.30 -17.09
CA PHE A 81 5.87 -5.31 -16.15
C PHE A 81 5.05 -4.03 -16.16
N TRP A 82 5.09 -3.34 -15.01
CA TRP A 82 4.55 -1.99 -14.81
C TRP A 82 5.70 -1.01 -14.67
N TYR A 83 5.64 0.09 -15.43
CA TYR A 83 6.72 1.07 -15.51
C TYR A 83 6.39 2.33 -14.76
N PHE A 84 7.34 2.78 -13.95
CA PHE A 84 7.25 3.96 -13.11
C PHE A 84 8.45 4.85 -13.37
N MET A 85 8.25 6.16 -13.31
CA MET A 85 9.30 7.15 -13.51
C MET A 85 9.45 8.04 -12.29
N GLU A 86 10.66 8.20 -11.84
CA GLU A 86 11.01 9.15 -10.80
C GLU A 86 10.99 10.57 -11.38
N PRO A 87 10.11 11.50 -10.87
CA PRO A 87 9.89 12.80 -11.52
C PRO A 87 11.12 13.71 -11.50
N SER A 88 12.01 13.54 -10.51
CA SER A 88 13.20 14.39 -10.36
C SER A 88 14.36 13.99 -11.27
N THR A 89 14.54 12.70 -11.51
CA THR A 89 15.67 12.15 -12.26
C THR A 89 15.30 11.63 -13.63
N PHE A 90 14.00 11.43 -13.90
CA PHE A 90 13.43 10.77 -15.08
C PHE A 90 13.89 9.31 -15.23
N GLU A 91 14.47 8.72 -14.18
CA GLU A 91 14.84 7.32 -14.15
C GLU A 91 13.58 6.46 -14.13
N GLN A 92 13.57 5.44 -15.00
CA GLN A 92 12.46 4.49 -15.09
C GLN A 92 12.77 3.21 -14.32
N HIS A 93 11.79 2.73 -13.60
CA HIS A 93 11.83 1.47 -12.87
C HIS A 93 10.72 0.56 -13.35
N GLN A 94 11.02 -0.71 -13.52
CA GLN A 94 10.01 -1.72 -13.84
C GLN A 94 9.68 -2.56 -12.61
N ALA A 95 8.40 -2.71 -12.35
CA ALA A 95 7.88 -3.53 -11.26
C ALA A 95 7.26 -4.82 -11.80
N THR A 96 7.49 -5.92 -11.10
CA THR A 96 6.88 -7.21 -11.41
C THR A 96 5.43 -7.25 -10.94
N GLU A 97 4.65 -8.22 -11.42
CA GLU A 97 3.28 -8.44 -10.95
C GLU A 97 3.22 -8.65 -9.43
N THR A 98 4.18 -9.36 -8.85
CA THR A 98 4.26 -9.56 -7.40
C THR A 98 4.47 -8.24 -6.64
N ALA A 99 5.31 -7.36 -7.17
CA ALA A 99 5.56 -6.05 -6.56
C ALA A 99 4.34 -5.12 -6.66
N VAL A 100 3.66 -5.11 -7.78
CA VAL A 100 2.45 -4.29 -7.99
C VAL A 100 1.26 -4.83 -7.19
N GLY A 101 1.08 -6.15 -7.17
CA GLY A 101 0.00 -6.80 -6.41
C GLY A 101 -1.38 -6.22 -6.72
N ASP A 102 -2.16 -5.98 -5.67
CA ASP A 102 -3.52 -5.45 -5.79
C ASP A 102 -3.57 -3.98 -6.28
N ALA A 103 -2.45 -3.27 -6.22
CA ALA A 103 -2.38 -1.90 -6.72
C ALA A 103 -2.69 -1.80 -8.21
N LYS A 104 -2.45 -2.86 -8.99
CA LYS A 104 -2.65 -2.88 -10.46
C LYS A 104 -4.05 -2.44 -10.89
N GLN A 105 -5.08 -2.76 -10.12
CA GLN A 105 -6.46 -2.37 -10.43
C GLN A 105 -6.74 -0.87 -10.27
N TRP A 106 -5.88 -0.14 -9.55
CA TRP A 106 -6.08 1.28 -9.26
C TRP A 106 -5.11 2.20 -9.98
N LEU A 107 -4.16 1.64 -10.74
CA LEU A 107 -3.16 2.43 -11.45
C LEU A 107 -3.79 3.13 -12.67
N LYS A 108 -3.55 4.43 -12.75
CA LYS A 108 -3.90 5.26 -13.88
C LYS A 108 -2.64 5.98 -14.37
N GLU A 109 -2.46 6.05 -15.67
CA GLU A 109 -1.33 6.77 -16.28
C GLU A 109 -1.22 8.19 -15.71
N GLN A 110 0.00 8.60 -15.41
CA GLN A 110 0.38 9.87 -14.80
C GLN A 110 0.07 10.02 -13.30
N ASP A 111 -0.63 9.08 -12.67
CA ASP A 111 -0.80 9.11 -11.22
C ASP A 111 0.53 8.91 -10.50
N VAL A 112 0.70 9.62 -9.39
CA VAL A 112 1.87 9.47 -8.52
C VAL A 112 1.59 8.38 -7.49
N CYS A 113 2.41 7.34 -7.52
CA CYS A 113 2.37 6.23 -6.58
C CYS A 113 3.61 6.24 -5.69
N VAL A 114 3.52 5.61 -4.54
CA VAL A 114 4.69 5.34 -3.70
C VAL A 114 5.27 3.98 -4.10
N VAL A 115 6.49 3.98 -4.63
CA VAL A 115 7.23 2.76 -4.95
C VAL A 115 8.25 2.50 -3.85
N THR A 116 8.14 1.36 -3.20
CA THR A 116 9.09 0.92 -2.18
C THR A 116 10.23 0.19 -2.89
N LEU A 117 11.42 0.75 -2.83
CA LEU A 117 12.64 0.17 -3.39
C LEU A 117 13.40 -0.62 -2.33
N TYR A 118 13.81 -1.82 -2.66
CA TYR A 118 14.74 -2.62 -1.87
C TYR A 118 16.00 -2.89 -2.70
N ASN A 119 17.14 -2.41 -2.22
CA ASN A 119 18.41 -2.42 -2.97
C ASN A 119 18.24 -1.83 -4.39
N GLY A 120 17.46 -0.77 -4.52
CA GLY A 120 17.20 -0.08 -5.78
C GLY A 120 16.16 -0.72 -6.71
N SER A 121 15.59 -1.87 -6.34
CA SER A 121 14.58 -2.57 -7.14
C SER A 121 13.19 -2.43 -6.53
N PRO A 122 12.12 -2.24 -7.33
CA PRO A 122 10.75 -2.16 -6.83
C PRO A 122 10.35 -3.43 -6.06
N LEU A 123 10.00 -3.27 -4.79
CA LEU A 123 9.53 -4.33 -3.91
C LEU A 123 8.01 -4.33 -3.80
N SER A 124 7.41 -3.14 -3.71
CA SER A 124 5.97 -2.93 -3.64
C SER A 124 5.57 -1.57 -4.20
N VAL A 125 4.32 -1.48 -4.62
CA VAL A 125 3.71 -0.26 -5.16
C VAL A 125 2.46 0.05 -4.37
N THR A 126 2.36 1.29 -3.87
CA THR A 126 1.18 1.80 -3.17
C THR A 126 0.53 2.86 -4.04
N PRO A 127 -0.71 2.66 -4.51
CA PRO A 127 -1.42 3.64 -5.31
C PRO A 127 -1.81 4.86 -4.45
N PRO A 128 -2.25 5.96 -5.08
CA PRO A 128 -2.87 7.05 -4.34
C PRO A 128 -4.02 6.53 -3.46
N ASN A 129 -4.21 7.12 -2.28
CA ASN A 129 -5.28 6.72 -1.37
C ASN A 129 -6.67 6.81 -1.98
N HIS A 130 -6.85 7.73 -2.92
CA HIS A 130 -8.10 7.94 -3.64
C HIS A 130 -7.82 8.04 -5.14
N VAL A 131 -8.71 7.42 -5.91
CA VAL A 131 -8.71 7.52 -7.37
C VAL A 131 -10.09 7.92 -7.85
N GLU A 132 -10.15 8.60 -8.99
CA GLU A 132 -11.39 8.97 -9.65
C GLU A 132 -11.58 8.09 -10.88
N LEU A 133 -12.69 7.36 -10.92
CA LEU A 133 -13.00 6.38 -11.95
C LEU A 133 -14.44 6.55 -12.44
N GLU A 134 -14.61 6.42 -13.74
CA GLU A 134 -15.91 6.45 -14.39
C GLU A 134 -16.64 5.12 -14.21
N ILE A 135 -17.96 5.19 -14.00
CA ILE A 135 -18.85 4.02 -14.00
C ILE A 135 -19.07 3.60 -15.44
N MET A 136 -18.60 2.39 -15.77
CA MET A 136 -18.79 1.79 -17.09
C MET A 136 -20.17 1.17 -17.23
N GLU A 137 -20.66 0.51 -16.16
CA GLU A 137 -21.95 -0.14 -16.14
C GLU A 137 -22.55 -0.19 -14.73
N THR A 138 -23.82 0.08 -14.58
CA THR A 138 -24.58 -0.05 -13.34
C THR A 138 -26.07 -0.23 -13.64
N ASP A 139 -26.77 -0.90 -12.74
CA ASP A 139 -28.21 -1.05 -12.83
C ASP A 139 -28.93 0.28 -12.53
N PRO A 140 -30.10 0.53 -13.11
CA PRO A 140 -30.91 1.68 -12.73
C PRO A 140 -31.39 1.53 -11.29
N GLY A 141 -31.32 2.61 -10.51
CA GLY A 141 -31.90 2.66 -9.16
C GLY A 141 -33.43 2.64 -9.23
N LEU A 142 -34.07 1.64 -8.66
CA LEU A 142 -35.54 1.54 -8.64
C LEU A 142 -36.11 2.37 -7.48
N ARG A 143 -37.23 3.05 -7.72
CA ARG A 143 -38.04 3.68 -6.66
C ARG A 143 -38.58 2.60 -5.73
N GLY A 144 -38.24 2.65 -4.46
CA GLY A 144 -38.64 1.66 -3.45
C GLY A 144 -37.41 1.04 -2.71
N ASP A 145 -36.23 1.03 -3.32
CA ASP A 145 -35.00 0.53 -2.70
C ASP A 145 -34.42 1.50 -1.66
N THR A 146 -34.96 2.73 -1.58
CA THR A 146 -34.47 3.80 -0.70
C THR A 146 -34.85 3.63 0.77
N ALA A 147 -35.80 2.76 1.10
CA ALA A 147 -36.29 2.57 2.46
C ALA A 147 -35.25 2.01 3.45
N GLN A 148 -34.10 1.49 2.95
CA GLN A 148 -33.04 0.91 3.73
C GLN A 148 -31.64 1.50 3.42
N GLY A 149 -31.56 2.71 2.86
CA GLY A 149 -30.27 3.30 2.48
C GLY A 149 -29.58 2.49 1.37
N GLY A 150 -30.31 2.12 0.33
CA GLY A 150 -29.91 1.18 -0.69
C GLY A 150 -28.66 1.56 -1.44
N SER A 151 -27.83 0.56 -1.74
CA SER A 151 -26.69 0.64 -2.61
C SER A 151 -26.84 -0.37 -3.75
N LYS A 152 -26.15 -0.11 -4.85
CA LYS A 152 -26.12 -0.99 -6.02
C LYS A 152 -24.67 -1.21 -6.48
N PRO A 153 -24.36 -2.33 -7.13
CA PRO A 153 -23.06 -2.56 -7.72
C PRO A 153 -22.86 -1.67 -8.96
N ALA A 154 -21.66 -1.15 -9.13
CA ALA A 154 -21.22 -0.45 -10.33
C ALA A 154 -19.91 -1.04 -10.80
N LEU A 155 -19.81 -1.38 -12.09
CA LEU A 155 -18.59 -1.76 -12.75
C LEU A 155 -17.87 -0.50 -13.22
N LEU A 156 -16.61 -0.35 -12.83
CA LEU A 156 -15.79 0.80 -13.18
C LEU A 156 -14.94 0.50 -14.43
N VAL A 157 -14.47 1.55 -15.08
CA VAL A 157 -13.65 1.44 -16.31
C VAL A 157 -12.38 0.63 -16.15
N ASN A 158 -11.88 0.47 -14.92
CA ASN A 158 -10.71 -0.38 -14.60
C ASN A 158 -11.06 -1.84 -14.34
N GLY A 159 -12.33 -2.24 -14.46
CA GLY A 159 -12.81 -3.60 -14.18
C GLY A 159 -13.15 -3.89 -12.72
N ALA A 160 -12.96 -2.94 -11.81
CA ALA A 160 -13.36 -3.10 -10.41
C ALA A 160 -14.87 -2.93 -10.25
N THR A 161 -15.48 -3.68 -9.32
CA THR A 161 -16.88 -3.53 -8.92
C THR A 161 -16.95 -2.91 -7.53
N VAL A 162 -17.70 -1.81 -7.41
CA VAL A 162 -17.85 -1.05 -6.18
C VAL A 162 -19.32 -0.85 -5.87
N LYS A 163 -19.71 -0.87 -4.61
CA LYS A 163 -21.05 -0.50 -4.18
C LYS A 163 -21.18 1.02 -4.16
N VAL A 164 -22.16 1.52 -4.89
CA VAL A 164 -22.46 2.96 -5.02
C VAL A 164 -23.88 3.28 -4.58
N THR A 165 -24.17 4.56 -4.40
CA THR A 165 -25.53 5.03 -4.13
C THR A 165 -26.45 4.84 -5.35
N LEU A 166 -27.75 4.68 -5.09
CA LEU A 166 -28.75 4.33 -6.13
C LEU A 166 -28.90 5.39 -7.24
N PHE A 167 -28.58 6.66 -6.97
CA PHE A 167 -28.77 7.75 -7.92
C PHE A 167 -27.62 7.95 -8.92
N LEU A 168 -26.57 7.14 -8.81
CA LEU A 168 -25.46 7.20 -9.77
C LEU A 168 -25.76 6.36 -11.01
N ASP A 169 -25.35 6.87 -12.16
CA ASP A 169 -25.59 6.27 -13.46
C ASP A 169 -24.27 5.98 -14.21
N GLN A 170 -24.39 5.24 -15.31
CA GLN A 170 -23.29 5.05 -16.24
C GLN A 170 -22.75 6.40 -16.73
N GLY A 171 -21.43 6.55 -16.76
CA GLY A 171 -20.75 7.79 -17.14
C GLY A 171 -20.45 8.73 -15.97
N ASP A 172 -21.06 8.50 -14.79
CA ASP A 172 -20.68 9.26 -13.59
C ASP A 172 -19.27 8.91 -13.14
N VAL A 173 -18.50 9.92 -12.75
CA VAL A 173 -17.17 9.76 -12.17
C VAL A 173 -17.25 9.76 -10.67
N ILE A 174 -16.70 8.73 -10.05
CA ILE A 174 -16.74 8.54 -8.60
C ILE A 174 -15.35 8.51 -8.00
N LYS A 175 -15.26 8.91 -6.75
CA LYS A 175 -14.06 8.81 -5.93
C LYS A 175 -14.11 7.51 -5.12
N VAL A 176 -13.03 6.73 -5.21
CA VAL A 176 -12.88 5.44 -4.52
C VAL A 176 -11.66 5.49 -3.62
N ASP A 177 -11.79 4.98 -2.40
CA ASP A 177 -10.67 4.74 -1.50
C ASP A 177 -9.97 3.44 -1.91
N THR A 178 -8.74 3.51 -2.38
CA THR A 178 -7.98 2.35 -2.86
C THR A 178 -7.56 1.39 -1.76
N ARG A 179 -7.55 1.85 -0.50
CA ARG A 179 -7.19 1.03 0.66
C ARG A 179 -8.29 0.06 1.04
N THR A 180 -9.55 0.45 0.85
CA THR A 180 -10.74 -0.34 1.21
C THR A 180 -11.52 -0.84 -0.01
N GLY A 181 -11.33 -0.20 -1.18
CA GLY A 181 -12.13 -0.44 -2.38
C GLY A 181 -13.53 0.16 -2.30
N GLU A 182 -13.77 1.10 -1.40
CA GLU A 182 -15.09 1.65 -1.14
C GLU A 182 -15.32 3.01 -1.82
N TYR A 183 -16.56 3.20 -2.25
CA TYR A 183 -17.06 4.47 -2.78
C TYR A 183 -17.01 5.56 -1.69
N GLN A 184 -16.47 6.72 -2.04
CA GLN A 184 -16.34 7.87 -1.11
C GLN A 184 -17.19 9.06 -1.52
N GLY A 185 -17.73 9.10 -2.70
CA GLY A 185 -18.52 10.20 -3.20
C GLY A 185 -18.39 10.38 -4.70
N ARG A 186 -19.19 11.28 -5.26
CA ARG A 186 -19.03 11.73 -6.65
C ARG A 186 -17.77 12.58 -6.75
N ALA A 187 -17.02 12.41 -7.83
CA ALA A 187 -15.90 13.32 -8.11
C ALA A 187 -16.47 14.75 -8.27
N LYS A 188 -15.75 15.71 -7.73
CA LYS A 188 -16.10 17.13 -7.96
C LYS A 188 -15.65 17.53 -9.35
N ASP A 189 -16.54 18.17 -10.08
CA ASP A 189 -16.21 18.87 -11.34
C ASP A 189 -15.15 19.96 -11.10
#